data_32263a5e91f48691efdc6aab63c3c671
#
_entry.id   32263a5e91f48691efdc6aab63c3c671
#
_cell.length_a   1.000
_cell.length_b   1.000
_cell.length_c   1.000
_cell.angle_alpha   90.00
_cell.angle_beta   90.00
_cell.angle_gamma   90.00
#
_symmetry.space_group_name_H-M   'P 1'
#
loop_
_entity.id
_entity.type
_entity.pdbx_description
1 polymer ?
#
loop_
_entity_poly.entity_id
_entity_poly.type
_entity_poly.pdbx_seq_one_letter_code
_entity_poly.pdbx_strand_id
1 'polypeptide(L)'
;REKGLLSDLAAKINQTSDILQKQKRNLQRKETARANWISGVSHDIRTPLSMVMGYAGQIEDNESLPESERKKARIIRQQSTKMKNLINDLNLASKLEYNMQPIHPEPVNLVAIARQSVVDFINLDMEEKYPIEWNTDEALTACVINGDKELLRRAIGNLITNSQTHNPDGCTISVCVRKS
;
A
#
# COMPACT_ATOMS: atom_id res chain seq x y z
N ARG A 1 -10.64 -59.58 -12.27
CA ARG A 1 -9.46 -58.94 -11.63
C ARG A 1 -9.33 -57.46 -12.00
N GLU A 2 -9.46 -57.06 -13.28
CA GLU A 2 -9.31 -55.67 -13.76
C GLU A 2 -10.39 -54.69 -13.17
N LYS A 3 -11.66 -55.13 -13.07
CA LYS A 3 -12.71 -54.30 -12.52
C LYS A 3 -12.50 -53.93 -11.05
N GLY A 4 -11.86 -54.81 -10.27
CA GLY A 4 -11.52 -54.52 -8.87
C GLY A 4 -10.37 -53.47 -8.74
N LEU A 5 -9.39 -53.53 -9.66
CA LEU A 5 -8.27 -52.60 -9.66
C LEU A 5 -8.66 -51.16 -10.03
N LEU A 6 -9.58 -51.02 -11.00
CA LEU A 6 -10.12 -49.71 -11.39
C LEU A 6 -10.99 -49.12 -10.31
N SER A 7 -11.80 -49.98 -9.61
CA SER A 7 -12.60 -49.49 -8.46
C SER A 7 -11.73 -49.01 -7.29
N ASP A 8 -10.66 -49.75 -6.99
CA ASP A 8 -9.73 -49.36 -5.92
C ASP A 8 -8.94 -48.06 -6.26
N LEU A 9 -8.55 -47.92 -7.53
CA LEU A 9 -7.93 -46.69 -8.04
C LEU A 9 -8.89 -45.48 -7.93
N ALA A 10 -10.16 -45.66 -8.34
CA ALA A 10 -11.17 -44.62 -8.25
C ALA A 10 -11.42 -44.21 -6.78
N ALA A 11 -11.48 -45.17 -5.86
CA ALA A 11 -11.64 -44.90 -4.43
C ALA A 11 -10.45 -44.10 -3.87
N LYS A 12 -9.23 -44.44 -4.24
CA LYS A 12 -8.02 -43.69 -3.83
C LYS A 12 -7.98 -42.27 -4.41
N ILE A 13 -8.38 -42.09 -5.66
CA ILE A 13 -8.47 -40.76 -6.28
C ILE A 13 -9.51 -39.91 -5.52
N ASN A 14 -10.68 -40.44 -5.23
CA ASN A 14 -11.73 -39.73 -4.49
C ASN A 14 -11.24 -39.36 -3.07
N GLN A 15 -10.61 -40.30 -2.37
CA GLN A 15 -10.04 -40.04 -1.04
C GLN A 15 -8.97 -38.94 -1.07
N THR A 16 -8.08 -38.96 -2.07
CA THR A 16 -7.06 -37.91 -2.25
C THR A 16 -7.68 -36.57 -2.58
N SER A 17 -8.72 -36.55 -3.43
CA SER A 17 -9.49 -35.34 -3.74
C SER A 17 -10.12 -34.73 -2.51
N ASP A 18 -10.74 -35.55 -1.65
CA ASP A 18 -11.37 -35.09 -0.39
C ASP A 18 -10.33 -34.51 0.58
N ILE A 19 -9.17 -35.16 0.69
CA ILE A 19 -8.06 -34.67 1.51
C ILE A 19 -7.58 -33.30 1.00
N LEU A 20 -7.35 -33.17 -0.30
CA LEU A 20 -6.91 -31.91 -0.92
C LEU A 20 -7.93 -30.80 -0.74
N GLN A 21 -9.23 -31.11 -0.92
CA GLN A 21 -10.29 -30.12 -0.68
C GLN A 21 -10.33 -29.66 0.79
N LYS A 22 -10.17 -30.60 1.73
CA LYS A 22 -10.11 -30.29 3.16
C LYS A 22 -8.91 -29.43 3.50
N GLN A 23 -7.74 -29.76 2.96
CA GLN A 23 -6.53 -28.95 3.15
C GLN A 23 -6.69 -27.53 2.57
N LYS A 24 -7.24 -27.41 1.35
CA LYS A 24 -7.53 -26.11 0.71
C LYS A 24 -8.46 -25.24 1.57
N ARG A 25 -9.56 -25.83 2.08
CA ARG A 25 -10.48 -25.11 2.97
C ARG A 25 -9.82 -24.67 4.27
N ASN A 26 -8.97 -25.53 4.86
CA ASN A 26 -8.25 -25.19 6.09
C ASN A 26 -7.23 -24.07 5.86
N LEU A 27 -6.52 -24.09 4.73
CA LEU A 27 -5.61 -23.03 4.34
C LEU A 27 -6.35 -21.69 4.18
N GLN A 28 -7.43 -21.68 3.40
CA GLN A 28 -8.26 -20.47 3.22
C GLN A 28 -8.79 -19.90 4.54
N ARG A 29 -9.22 -20.77 5.48
CA ARG A 29 -9.66 -20.32 6.81
C ARG A 29 -8.52 -19.65 7.60
N LYS A 30 -7.31 -20.22 7.56
CA LYS A 30 -6.14 -19.64 8.22
C LYS A 30 -5.75 -18.30 7.61
N GLU A 31 -5.77 -18.18 6.29
CA GLU A 31 -5.50 -16.95 5.55
C GLU A 31 -6.50 -15.85 5.90
N THR A 32 -7.80 -16.17 5.87
CA THR A 32 -8.86 -15.25 6.25
C THR A 32 -8.72 -14.79 7.72
N ALA A 33 -8.44 -15.72 8.62
CA ALA A 33 -8.26 -15.40 10.04
C ALA A 33 -7.05 -14.46 10.23
N ARG A 34 -5.93 -14.69 9.51
CA ARG A 34 -4.74 -13.85 9.57
C ARG A 34 -5.01 -12.43 9.04
N ALA A 35 -5.68 -12.31 7.88
CA ALA A 35 -6.03 -11.02 7.31
C ALA A 35 -6.98 -10.22 8.23
N ASN A 36 -7.98 -10.89 8.82
CA ASN A 36 -8.90 -10.27 9.77
C ASN A 36 -8.16 -9.82 11.06
N TRP A 37 -7.23 -10.63 11.55
CA TRP A 37 -6.41 -10.27 12.71
C TRP A 37 -5.57 -9.02 12.44
N ILE A 38 -4.86 -8.95 11.28
CA ILE A 38 -4.07 -7.77 10.87
C ILE A 38 -4.99 -6.55 10.76
N SER A 39 -6.18 -6.71 10.19
CA SER A 39 -7.15 -5.62 10.07
C SER A 39 -7.62 -5.11 11.44
N GLY A 40 -7.91 -6.01 12.39
CA GLY A 40 -8.28 -5.68 13.76
C GLY A 40 -7.17 -4.93 14.49
N VAL A 41 -5.95 -5.47 14.49
CA VAL A 41 -4.78 -4.82 15.09
C VAL A 41 -4.52 -3.44 14.45
N SER A 42 -4.66 -3.33 13.13
CA SER A 42 -4.50 -2.04 12.43
C SER A 42 -5.51 -1.00 12.89
N HIS A 43 -6.76 -1.42 13.13
CA HIS A 43 -7.80 -0.54 13.67
C HIS A 43 -7.47 -0.08 15.10
N ASP A 44 -7.08 -1.03 15.96
CA ASP A 44 -6.82 -0.77 17.37
C ASP A 44 -5.58 0.12 17.61
N ILE A 45 -4.59 0.05 16.70
CA ILE A 45 -3.43 0.95 16.74
C ILE A 45 -3.76 2.33 16.17
N ARG A 46 -4.66 2.44 15.17
CA ARG A 46 -5.01 3.72 14.54
C ARG A 46 -5.60 4.72 15.53
N THR A 47 -6.42 4.25 16.46
CA THR A 47 -7.10 5.09 17.44
C THR A 47 -6.11 5.83 18.37
N PRO A 48 -5.23 5.14 19.14
CA PRO A 48 -4.25 5.82 19.99
C PRO A 48 -3.27 6.67 19.17
N LEU A 49 -2.89 6.22 17.97
CA LEU A 49 -1.99 6.96 17.11
C LEU A 49 -2.60 8.30 16.65
N SER A 50 -3.90 8.32 16.35
CA SER A 50 -4.61 9.55 15.98
C SER A 50 -4.66 10.54 17.15
N MET A 51 -4.78 10.07 18.39
CA MET A 51 -4.69 10.93 19.58
C MET A 51 -3.29 11.52 19.75
N VAL A 52 -2.23 10.71 19.58
CA VAL A 52 -0.84 11.19 19.64
C VAL A 52 -0.60 12.26 18.57
N MET A 53 -1.07 12.04 17.35
CA MET A 53 -0.96 13.01 16.25
C MET A 53 -1.72 14.31 16.58
N GLY A 54 -2.91 14.21 17.16
CA GLY A 54 -3.71 15.36 17.55
C GLY A 54 -3.03 16.21 18.63
N TYR A 55 -2.55 15.59 19.70
CA TYR A 55 -1.83 16.30 20.76
C TYR A 55 -0.50 16.89 20.26
N ALA A 56 0.25 16.16 19.47
CA ALA A 56 1.48 16.67 18.86
C ALA A 56 1.19 17.90 17.97
N GLY A 57 0.10 17.89 17.19
CA GLY A 57 -0.33 19.05 16.40
C GLY A 57 -0.66 20.26 17.29
N GLN A 58 -1.44 20.07 18.37
CA GLN A 58 -1.76 21.15 19.29
C GLN A 58 -0.52 21.79 19.94
N ILE A 59 0.50 20.98 20.28
CA ILE A 59 1.76 21.46 20.83
C ILE A 59 2.57 22.19 19.75
N GLU A 60 2.64 21.66 18.53
CA GLU A 60 3.34 22.27 17.39
C GLU A 60 2.76 23.64 17.04
N ASP A 61 1.43 23.77 17.05
CA ASP A 61 0.72 25.00 16.67
C ASP A 61 0.64 26.04 17.82
N ASN A 62 1.06 25.68 19.04
CA ASN A 62 1.01 26.57 20.19
C ASN A 62 2.21 27.52 20.22
N GLU A 63 1.99 28.76 19.77
CA GLU A 63 3.00 29.83 19.73
C GLU A 63 3.53 30.25 21.12
N SER A 64 2.83 29.93 22.20
CA SER A 64 3.28 30.24 23.56
C SER A 64 4.40 29.32 24.05
N LEU A 65 4.66 28.22 23.34
CA LEU A 65 5.69 27.28 23.70
C LEU A 65 7.05 27.61 23.03
N PRO A 66 8.18 27.27 23.68
CA PRO A 66 9.48 27.42 23.08
C PRO A 66 9.59 26.65 21.75
N GLU A 67 10.32 27.18 20.77
CA GLU A 67 10.53 26.56 19.46
C GLU A 67 11.13 25.15 19.57
N SER A 68 11.97 24.90 20.58
CA SER A 68 12.51 23.57 20.84
C SER A 68 11.44 22.52 21.13
N GLU A 69 10.37 22.89 21.87
CA GLU A 69 9.27 21.98 22.20
C GLU A 69 8.34 21.78 21.00
N ARG A 70 8.07 22.84 20.26
CA ARG A 70 7.29 22.79 19.02
C ARG A 70 8.00 21.91 17.98
N LYS A 71 9.34 22.00 17.86
CA LYS A 71 10.13 21.12 16.98
C LYS A 71 10.05 19.64 17.38
N LYS A 72 10.08 19.33 18.69
CA LYS A 72 9.87 17.96 19.19
C LYS A 72 8.50 17.44 18.81
N ALA A 73 7.45 18.26 19.00
CA ALA A 73 6.07 17.90 18.66
C ALA A 73 5.91 17.64 17.15
N ARG A 74 6.53 18.46 16.31
CA ARG A 74 6.57 18.24 14.85
C ARG A 74 7.18 16.90 14.50
N ILE A 75 8.29 16.51 15.12
CA ILE A 75 8.94 15.22 14.92
C ILE A 75 8.00 14.08 15.33
N ILE A 76 7.34 14.20 16.50
CA ILE A 76 6.37 13.19 16.98
C ILE A 76 5.23 13.04 15.98
N ARG A 77 4.67 14.14 15.47
CA ARG A 77 3.60 14.12 14.46
C ARG A 77 4.04 13.46 13.16
N GLN A 78 5.23 13.79 12.67
CA GLN A 78 5.81 13.18 11.47
C GLN A 78 6.01 11.68 11.64
N GLN A 79 6.60 11.22 12.75
CA GLN A 79 6.81 9.79 13.01
C GLN A 79 5.48 9.04 13.19
N SER A 80 4.51 9.67 13.82
CA SER A 80 3.16 9.10 13.97
C SER A 80 2.45 8.96 12.62
N THR A 81 2.60 9.93 11.73
CA THR A 81 2.10 9.85 10.34
C THR A 81 2.78 8.71 9.57
N LYS A 82 4.10 8.56 9.72
CA LYS A 82 4.84 7.44 9.12
C LYS A 82 4.32 6.08 9.62
N MET A 83 4.11 5.93 10.94
CA MET A 83 3.54 4.72 11.53
C MET A 83 2.14 4.43 10.99
N LYS A 84 1.27 5.43 10.88
CA LYS A 84 -0.08 5.29 10.30
C LYS A 84 0.00 4.75 8.85
N ASN A 85 0.91 5.27 8.05
CA ASN A 85 1.09 4.83 6.67
C ASN A 85 1.57 3.37 6.61
N LEU A 86 2.56 2.99 7.43
CA LEU A 86 3.05 1.61 7.51
C LEU A 86 1.95 0.61 7.91
N ILE A 87 1.10 0.97 8.86
CA ILE A 87 -0.04 0.13 9.28
C ILE A 87 -1.05 -0.03 8.14
N ASN A 88 -1.33 1.05 7.42
CA ASN A 88 -2.21 1.00 6.26
C ASN A 88 -1.63 0.15 5.11
N ASP A 89 -0.30 0.22 4.91
CA ASP A 89 0.42 -0.58 3.92
C ASP A 89 0.38 -2.07 4.28
N LEU A 90 0.64 -2.40 5.54
CA LEU A 90 0.56 -3.77 6.04
C LEU A 90 -0.85 -4.36 5.88
N ASN A 91 -1.88 -3.58 6.20
CA ASN A 91 -3.27 -4.01 6.05
C ASN A 91 -3.62 -4.24 4.57
N LEU A 92 -3.22 -3.34 3.67
CA LEU A 92 -3.44 -3.51 2.24
C LEU A 92 -2.66 -4.71 1.69
N ALA A 93 -1.38 -4.84 2.01
CA ALA A 93 -0.55 -5.97 1.58
C ALA A 93 -1.16 -7.31 1.99
N SER A 94 -1.62 -7.41 3.24
CA SER A 94 -2.31 -8.60 3.74
C SER A 94 -3.59 -8.90 2.96
N LYS A 95 -4.42 -7.89 2.69
CA LYS A 95 -5.65 -8.08 1.91
C LYS A 95 -5.39 -8.48 0.46
N LEU A 96 -4.34 -7.93 -0.17
CA LEU A 96 -3.94 -8.30 -1.53
C LEU A 96 -3.39 -9.72 -1.58
N GLU A 97 -2.53 -10.11 -0.62
CA GLU A 97 -1.94 -11.44 -0.52
C GLU A 97 -3.02 -12.54 -0.49
N TYR A 98 -4.11 -12.29 0.23
CA TYR A 98 -5.20 -13.25 0.40
C TYR A 98 -6.41 -13.02 -0.52
N ASN A 99 -6.26 -12.18 -1.56
CA ASN A 99 -7.35 -11.82 -2.49
C ASN A 99 -8.63 -11.31 -1.78
N MET A 100 -8.46 -10.63 -0.64
CA MET A 100 -9.55 -10.06 0.15
C MET A 100 -9.77 -8.56 -0.11
N GLN A 101 -8.90 -7.94 -0.90
CA GLN A 101 -9.07 -6.57 -1.34
C GLN A 101 -10.02 -6.54 -2.54
N PRO A 102 -11.20 -5.92 -2.42
CA PRO A 102 -12.04 -5.66 -3.58
C PRO A 102 -11.27 -4.70 -4.51
N ILE A 103 -11.12 -5.11 -5.75
CA ILE A 103 -10.54 -4.26 -6.80
C ILE A 103 -11.71 -3.64 -7.55
N HIS A 104 -11.69 -2.32 -7.69
CA HIS A 104 -12.71 -1.55 -8.42
C HIS A 104 -12.12 -1.03 -9.74
N PRO A 105 -12.02 -1.88 -10.77
CA PRO A 105 -11.43 -1.47 -12.04
C PRO A 105 -12.37 -0.50 -12.75
N GLU A 106 -11.83 0.66 -13.11
CA GLU A 106 -12.50 1.70 -13.90
C GLU A 106 -11.55 2.23 -14.98
N PRO A 107 -12.06 2.86 -16.05
CA PRO A 107 -11.20 3.56 -17.00
C PRO A 107 -10.48 4.71 -16.32
N VAL A 108 -9.16 4.63 -16.19
CA VAL A 108 -8.33 5.66 -15.54
C VAL A 108 -7.24 6.15 -16.47
N ASN A 109 -6.97 7.45 -16.43
CA ASN A 109 -5.85 8.04 -17.16
C ASN A 109 -4.56 7.94 -16.33
N LEU A 110 -3.68 7.01 -16.71
CA LEU A 110 -2.42 6.74 -16.01
C LEU A 110 -1.50 7.97 -15.99
N VAL A 111 -1.47 8.77 -17.07
CA VAL A 111 -0.67 10.00 -17.13
C VAL A 111 -1.14 11.00 -16.08
N ALA A 112 -2.46 11.16 -15.93
CA ALA A 112 -3.02 12.06 -14.93
C ALA A 112 -2.72 11.60 -13.49
N ILE A 113 -2.83 10.28 -13.22
CA ILE A 113 -2.51 9.71 -11.90
C ILE A 113 -1.02 9.93 -11.59
N ALA A 114 -0.13 9.61 -12.52
CA ALA A 114 1.31 9.77 -12.32
C ALA A 114 1.67 11.23 -12.08
N ARG A 115 1.11 12.16 -12.88
CA ARG A 115 1.32 13.61 -12.71
C ARG A 115 0.84 14.10 -11.35
N GLN A 116 -0.35 13.65 -10.90
CA GLN A 116 -0.86 14.02 -9.59
C GLN A 116 0.04 13.50 -8.46
N SER A 117 0.54 12.27 -8.56
CA SER A 117 1.46 11.69 -7.57
C SER A 117 2.78 12.46 -7.49
N VAL A 118 3.29 12.96 -8.62
CA VAL A 118 4.47 13.83 -8.67
C VAL A 118 4.19 15.17 -7.98
N VAL A 119 3.06 15.81 -8.28
CA VAL A 119 2.66 17.07 -7.65
C VAL A 119 2.50 16.92 -6.14
N ASP A 120 1.82 15.85 -5.71
CA ASP A 120 1.65 15.55 -4.28
C ASP A 120 3.00 15.39 -3.57
N PHE A 121 3.97 14.75 -4.21
CA PHE A 121 5.32 14.57 -3.66
C PHE A 121 6.08 15.89 -3.58
N ILE A 122 6.10 16.70 -4.64
CA ILE A 122 6.79 18.01 -4.68
C ILE A 122 6.26 18.91 -3.55
N ASN A 123 4.95 18.92 -3.33
CA ASN A 123 4.34 19.71 -2.26
C ASN A 123 4.74 19.26 -0.84
N LEU A 124 5.26 18.04 -0.68
CA LEU A 124 5.73 17.50 0.60
C LEU A 124 7.24 17.66 0.79
N ASP A 125 8.01 17.80 -0.29
CA ASP A 125 9.48 17.95 -0.26
C ASP A 125 9.86 19.43 -0.05
N MET A 126 9.71 19.91 1.19
CA MET A 126 10.01 21.30 1.56
C MET A 126 11.50 21.67 1.44
N GLU A 127 12.41 20.71 1.37
CA GLU A 127 13.86 20.91 1.32
C GLU A 127 14.42 20.88 -0.12
N GLU A 128 13.56 20.64 -1.12
CA GLU A 128 13.93 20.48 -2.54
C GLU A 128 15.07 19.47 -2.77
N LYS A 129 15.18 18.51 -1.88
CA LYS A 129 16.25 17.52 -1.85
C LYS A 129 16.13 16.46 -2.94
N TYR A 130 14.92 16.29 -3.48
CA TYR A 130 14.57 15.27 -4.45
C TYR A 130 13.92 15.90 -5.69
N PRO A 131 14.70 16.59 -6.54
CA PRO A 131 14.15 17.15 -7.76
C PRO A 131 13.53 16.07 -8.63
N ILE A 132 12.33 16.33 -9.17
CA ILE A 132 11.63 15.41 -10.05
C ILE A 132 11.65 15.93 -11.47
N GLU A 133 12.08 15.07 -12.40
CA GLU A 133 12.04 15.28 -13.83
C GLU A 133 10.86 14.51 -14.43
N TRP A 134 9.98 15.25 -15.11
CA TRP A 134 8.88 14.68 -15.87
C TRP A 134 9.29 14.47 -17.32
N ASN A 135 9.60 13.22 -17.68
CA ASN A 135 10.13 12.84 -18.98
C ASN A 135 9.10 12.08 -19.85
N THR A 136 7.83 12.43 -19.72
CA THR A 136 6.75 11.90 -20.58
C THR A 136 6.62 12.73 -21.85
N ASP A 137 6.44 12.07 -23.00
CA ASP A 137 6.20 12.73 -24.27
C ASP A 137 5.01 13.70 -24.14
N GLU A 138 5.21 14.96 -24.56
CA GLU A 138 4.17 16.00 -24.52
C GLU A 138 2.94 15.63 -25.34
N ALA A 139 3.10 14.86 -26.42
CA ALA A 139 2.01 14.33 -27.24
C ALA A 139 1.19 13.27 -26.49
N LEU A 140 1.73 12.64 -25.44
CA LEU A 140 1.02 11.65 -24.63
C LEU A 140 0.22 12.35 -23.52
N THR A 141 -0.91 12.93 -23.86
CA THR A 141 -1.80 13.62 -22.91
C THR A 141 -2.67 12.67 -22.10
N ALA A 142 -2.95 11.47 -22.61
CA ALA A 142 -3.76 10.46 -21.96
C ALA A 142 -3.31 9.04 -22.31
N CYS A 143 -3.26 8.19 -21.29
CA CYS A 143 -3.10 6.75 -21.41
C CYS A 143 -4.19 6.11 -20.54
N VAL A 144 -5.32 5.73 -21.16
CA VAL A 144 -6.44 5.14 -20.45
C VAL A 144 -6.23 3.63 -20.32
N ILE A 145 -6.24 3.17 -19.08
CA ILE A 145 -6.18 1.74 -18.74
C ILE A 145 -7.37 1.39 -17.84
N ASN A 146 -7.74 0.11 -17.79
CA ASN A 146 -8.74 -0.37 -16.85
C ASN A 146 -8.03 -0.79 -15.55
N GLY A 147 -8.21 -0.03 -14.49
CA GLY A 147 -7.51 -0.26 -13.22
C GLY A 147 -8.15 0.43 -12.04
N ASP A 148 -7.72 0.06 -10.86
CA ASP A 148 -8.14 0.71 -9.62
C ASP A 148 -7.29 1.96 -9.37
N LYS A 149 -7.93 3.13 -9.43
CA LYS A 149 -7.29 4.44 -9.32
C LYS A 149 -6.49 4.59 -8.03
N GLU A 150 -7.07 4.18 -6.90
CA GLU A 150 -6.43 4.34 -5.59
C GLU A 150 -5.21 3.41 -5.44
N LEU A 151 -5.31 2.17 -5.91
CA LEU A 151 -4.19 1.23 -5.90
C LEU A 151 -3.05 1.70 -6.82
N LEU A 152 -3.38 2.22 -8.01
CA LEU A 152 -2.37 2.77 -8.94
C LEU A 152 -1.67 4.00 -8.35
N ARG A 153 -2.43 4.94 -7.79
CA ARG A 153 -1.86 6.12 -7.11
C ARG A 153 -0.92 5.71 -5.97
N ARG A 154 -1.34 4.74 -5.17
CA ARG A 154 -0.53 4.23 -4.06
C ARG A 154 0.74 3.53 -4.54
N ALA A 155 0.65 2.73 -5.62
CA ALA A 155 1.82 2.07 -6.20
C ALA A 155 2.86 3.10 -6.70
N ILE A 156 2.42 4.13 -7.44
CA ILE A 156 3.30 5.19 -7.93
C ILE A 156 3.91 5.98 -6.76
N GLY A 157 3.10 6.37 -5.78
CA GLY A 157 3.58 7.08 -4.58
C GLY A 157 4.62 6.26 -3.81
N ASN A 158 4.41 4.96 -3.65
CA ASN A 158 5.38 4.06 -3.00
C ASN A 158 6.71 3.98 -3.77
N LEU A 159 6.69 3.97 -5.11
CA LEU A 159 7.91 3.98 -5.92
C LEU A 159 8.70 5.28 -5.73
N ILE A 160 8.03 6.42 -5.73
CA ILE A 160 8.66 7.73 -5.49
C ILE A 160 9.25 7.77 -4.07
N THR A 161 8.49 7.38 -3.06
CA THR A 161 8.95 7.35 -1.66
C THR A 161 10.10 6.36 -1.44
N ASN A 162 10.12 5.24 -2.13
CA ASN A 162 11.24 4.29 -2.10
C ASN A 162 12.52 4.92 -2.66
N SER A 163 12.42 5.69 -3.75
CA SER A 163 13.56 6.42 -4.30
C SER A 163 14.15 7.40 -3.27
N GLN A 164 13.31 8.10 -2.51
CA GLN A 164 13.70 8.97 -1.42
C GLN A 164 14.37 8.20 -0.26
N THR A 165 13.74 7.11 0.18
CA THR A 165 14.18 6.33 1.35
C THR A 165 15.55 5.68 1.13
N HIS A 166 15.80 5.23 -0.10
CA HIS A 166 17.07 4.57 -0.46
C HIS A 166 18.18 5.53 -0.87
N ASN A 167 17.88 6.83 -0.98
CA ASN A 167 18.87 7.87 -1.31
C ASN A 167 18.81 9.00 -0.29
N PRO A 168 19.26 8.78 0.96
CA PRO A 168 19.14 9.76 2.05
C PRO A 168 19.94 11.06 1.77
N ASP A 169 20.93 11.00 0.90
CA ASP A 169 21.76 12.16 0.51
C ASP A 169 21.12 13.01 -0.61
N GLY A 170 19.97 12.56 -1.13
CA GLY A 170 19.26 13.18 -2.24
C GLY A 170 19.54 12.47 -3.58
N CYS A 171 18.59 12.59 -4.51
CA CYS A 171 18.73 12.10 -5.88
C CYS A 171 17.72 12.80 -6.78
N THR A 172 18.00 12.82 -8.09
CA THR A 172 16.99 13.22 -9.09
C THR A 172 16.08 12.04 -9.39
N ILE A 173 14.78 12.25 -9.29
CA ILE A 173 13.77 11.23 -9.57
C ILE A 173 13.17 11.49 -10.96
N SER A 174 13.41 10.61 -11.91
CA SER A 174 12.84 10.73 -13.25
C SER A 174 11.57 9.89 -13.37
N VAL A 175 10.46 10.55 -13.76
CA VAL A 175 9.16 9.90 -13.97
C VAL A 175 8.79 9.97 -15.45
N CYS A 176 8.54 8.81 -16.04
CA CYS A 176 8.21 8.69 -17.45
C CYS A 176 7.01 7.76 -17.67
N VAL A 177 6.04 8.19 -18.43
CA VAL A 177 4.94 7.35 -18.95
C VAL A 177 5.16 7.16 -20.45
N ARG A 178 5.21 5.91 -20.91
CA ARG A 178 5.39 5.55 -22.32
C ARG A 178 4.29 4.60 -22.76
N LYS A 179 3.90 4.72 -24.01
CA LYS A 179 3.02 3.75 -24.67
C LYS A 179 3.90 2.66 -25.26
N SER A 180 3.65 1.41 -24.89
CA SER A 180 4.30 0.24 -25.48
C SER A 180 3.59 -0.17 -26.76
#